data_cae4af9ca08cb5a4dc7ce396a67be423
#
_entry.id   cae4af9ca08cb5a4dc7ce396a67be423
#
_cell.length_a   1.000
_cell.length_b   1.000
_cell.length_c   1.000
_cell.angle_alpha   90.00
_cell.angle_beta   90.00
_cell.angle_gamma   90.00
#
_symmetry.space_group_name_H-M   'P 1'
#
loop_
_entity.id
_entity.type
_entity.pdbx_description
1 polymer ?
#
loop_
_entity_poly.entity_id
_entity_poly.type
_entity_poly.pdbx_seq_one_letter_code
_entity_poly.pdbx_strand_id
1 'polypeptide(L)'
;SLILLLFILGGCLPAMLFARIPVTQVFRRYTSGRRGWKRVLLFVQFIGAAFILGMMLMVVSQYSYVTTRDRGWRLERVVYTTQREVDGNSLRSLVGSLPYVEGVASAERPILWFGSNQPILDNQGNELFYPRNTWFDSDFLPFIGLRLKEGHNLTGEGQLLVNSVFCEKMNWTDSPIGKRVNDYGTVVGLLDSFSFADMPNDNLPVMVEWTGKTAATLHVRLKEPLDENLARLNEEMHRIYPQKSLVFRSVEQEMRSYAESVRVFRDVTLLVSLTILFIILMGLIAVSYTHLRAHETVLDL
;
A
#
# COMPACT_ATOMS: atom_id res chain seq x y z
N SER A 1 8.29 -23.07 13.61
CA SER A 1 8.95 -22.86 14.74
C SER A 1 8.40 -21.85 15.73
N LEU A 2 7.85 -20.70 15.36
CA LEU A 2 7.18 -19.76 16.28
C LEU A 2 5.95 -20.39 16.93
N ILE A 3 5.15 -21.13 16.16
CA ILE A 3 3.95 -21.87 16.62
C ILE A 3 4.33 -22.90 17.69
N LEU A 4 5.42 -23.63 17.49
CA LEU A 4 5.91 -24.62 18.46
C LEU A 4 6.36 -23.96 19.77
N LEU A 5 7.03 -22.83 19.68
CA LEU A 5 7.44 -22.04 20.84
C LEU A 5 6.25 -21.50 21.62
N LEU A 6 5.23 -20.97 20.93
CA LEU A 6 3.97 -20.52 21.53
C LEU A 6 3.20 -21.67 22.17
N PHE A 7 3.16 -22.85 21.56
CA PHE A 7 2.53 -24.05 22.12
C PHE A 7 3.24 -24.52 23.38
N ILE A 8 4.58 -24.53 23.40
CA ILE A 8 5.37 -24.92 24.57
C ILE A 8 5.21 -23.93 25.71
N LEU A 9 5.36 -22.62 25.42
CA LEU A 9 5.28 -21.56 26.46
C LEU A 9 3.85 -21.32 26.95
N GLY A 10 2.86 -21.33 26.04
CA GLY A 10 1.47 -21.02 26.37
C GLY A 10 0.64 -22.23 26.82
N GLY A 11 1.00 -23.43 26.35
CA GLY A 11 0.26 -24.66 26.64
C GLY A 11 0.99 -25.63 27.56
N CYS A 12 2.15 -26.15 27.12
CA CYS A 12 2.84 -27.22 27.83
C CYS A 12 3.37 -26.78 29.21
N LEU A 13 3.96 -25.59 29.30
CA LEU A 13 4.59 -25.10 30.53
C LEU A 13 3.52 -24.84 31.65
N PRO A 14 2.41 -24.16 31.42
CA PRO A 14 1.33 -24.05 32.40
C PRO A 14 0.71 -25.40 32.74
N ALA A 15 0.46 -26.27 31.75
CA ALA A 15 -0.10 -27.59 31.96
C ALA A 15 0.76 -28.46 32.90
N MET A 16 2.10 -28.45 32.68
CA MET A 16 3.03 -29.17 33.56
C MET A 16 3.07 -28.60 34.99
N LEU A 17 2.94 -27.29 35.14
CA LEU A 17 2.88 -26.66 36.47
C LEU A 17 1.61 -27.03 37.20
N PHE A 18 0.46 -27.05 36.52
CA PHE A 18 -0.83 -27.45 37.12
C PHE A 18 -0.93 -28.96 37.38
N ALA A 19 -0.36 -29.81 36.52
CA ALA A 19 -0.35 -31.26 36.70
C ALA A 19 0.45 -31.73 37.95
N ARG A 20 1.35 -30.91 38.47
CA ARG A 20 2.13 -31.19 39.69
C ARG A 20 1.40 -30.84 41.00
N ILE A 21 0.21 -30.22 40.93
CA ILE A 21 -0.54 -29.85 42.10
C ILE A 21 -1.38 -31.07 42.55
N PRO A 22 -1.12 -31.68 43.76
CA PRO A 22 -1.92 -32.82 44.25
C PRO A 22 -3.39 -32.40 44.43
N VAL A 23 -4.31 -33.24 44.01
CA VAL A 23 -5.75 -33.03 44.10
C VAL A 23 -6.22 -32.67 45.52
N THR A 24 -5.53 -33.22 46.52
CA THR A 24 -5.77 -32.92 47.95
C THR A 24 -5.47 -31.49 48.35
N GLN A 25 -4.59 -30.76 47.62
CA GLN A 25 -4.31 -29.37 47.88
C GLN A 25 -5.30 -28.41 47.21
N VAL A 26 -6.06 -28.86 46.21
CA VAL A 26 -7.12 -28.09 45.56
C VAL A 26 -8.30 -27.85 46.52
N PHE A 27 -8.57 -28.83 47.39
CA PHE A 27 -9.66 -28.74 48.39
C PHE A 27 -9.25 -28.11 49.74
N ARG A 28 -7.93 -28.05 50.05
CA ARG A 28 -7.45 -27.26 51.18
C ARG A 28 -7.15 -25.84 50.67
N ARG A 29 -7.74 -24.82 51.34
CA ARG A 29 -7.53 -23.37 51.02
C ARG A 29 -6.07 -23.10 50.65
N TYR A 30 -5.82 -22.97 49.36
CA TYR A 30 -4.50 -22.62 48.86
C TYR A 30 -4.25 -21.14 49.16
N THR A 31 -3.69 -20.86 50.31
CA THR A 31 -3.20 -19.53 50.67
C THR A 31 -1.86 -19.28 49.93
N SER A 32 -2.00 -18.87 48.68
CA SER A 32 -0.84 -18.48 47.85
C SER A 32 -0.11 -17.30 48.50
N GLY A 33 1.02 -17.60 49.14
CA GLY A 33 1.85 -16.62 49.86
C GLY A 33 2.57 -15.57 49.02
N ARG A 34 2.26 -15.44 47.71
CA ARG A 34 2.87 -14.42 46.84
C ARG A 34 1.83 -13.51 46.20
N ARG A 35 1.30 -12.56 46.97
CA ARG A 35 0.39 -11.52 46.43
C ARG A 35 1.01 -10.67 45.30
N GLY A 36 2.34 -10.56 45.21
CA GLY A 36 3.04 -9.75 44.20
C GLY A 36 2.87 -10.25 42.76
N TRP A 37 2.93 -11.56 42.54
CA TRP A 37 2.82 -12.16 41.20
C TRP A 37 1.51 -11.83 40.48
N LYS A 38 0.38 -11.82 41.20
CA LYS A 38 -0.94 -11.52 40.61
C LYS A 38 -1.01 -10.06 40.10
N ARG A 39 -0.40 -9.12 40.83
CA ARG A 39 -0.36 -7.72 40.39
C ARG A 39 0.51 -7.53 39.16
N VAL A 40 1.65 -8.22 39.09
CA VAL A 40 2.54 -8.17 37.91
C VAL A 40 1.81 -8.75 36.68
N LEU A 41 1.11 -9.88 36.83
CA LEU A 41 0.34 -10.48 35.75
C LEU A 41 -0.76 -9.56 35.24
N LEU A 42 -1.52 -8.94 36.14
CA LEU A 42 -2.54 -7.94 35.80
C LEU A 42 -1.93 -6.76 35.04
N PHE A 43 -0.80 -6.24 35.49
CA PHE A 43 -0.13 -5.12 34.85
C PHE A 43 0.31 -5.49 33.43
N VAL A 44 0.91 -6.66 33.23
CA VAL A 44 1.28 -7.18 31.90
C VAL A 44 0.07 -7.35 31.00
N GLN A 45 -1.06 -7.84 31.53
CA GLN A 45 -2.30 -7.96 30.77
C GLN A 45 -2.87 -6.60 30.33
N PHE A 46 -2.84 -5.58 31.20
CA PHE A 46 -3.28 -4.24 30.82
C PHE A 46 -2.40 -3.61 29.76
N ILE A 47 -1.08 -3.77 29.87
CA ILE A 47 -0.14 -3.29 28.84
C ILE A 47 -0.41 -4.01 27.51
N GLY A 48 -0.60 -5.34 27.53
CA GLY A 48 -0.93 -6.12 26.34
C GLY A 48 -2.24 -5.68 25.71
N ALA A 49 -3.29 -5.45 26.50
CA ALA A 49 -4.57 -4.96 25.99
C ALA A 49 -4.45 -3.57 25.36
N ALA A 50 -3.76 -2.64 26.01
CA ALA A 50 -3.53 -1.29 25.49
C ALA A 50 -2.74 -1.32 24.16
N PHE A 51 -1.71 -2.16 24.08
CA PHE A 51 -0.93 -2.36 22.85
C PHE A 51 -1.78 -2.89 21.70
N ILE A 52 -2.61 -3.92 21.94
CA ILE A 52 -3.49 -4.51 20.92
C ILE A 52 -4.54 -3.49 20.45
N LEU A 53 -5.15 -2.74 21.37
CA LEU A 53 -6.08 -1.66 21.02
C LEU A 53 -5.41 -0.58 20.18
N GLY A 54 -4.19 -0.19 20.52
CA GLY A 54 -3.40 0.76 19.73
C GLY A 54 -3.12 0.24 18.32
N MET A 55 -2.75 -1.04 18.19
CA MET A 55 -2.56 -1.68 16.88
C MET A 55 -3.84 -1.74 16.06
N MET A 56 -4.98 -2.07 16.67
CA MET A 56 -6.28 -2.07 15.99
C MET A 56 -6.62 -0.69 15.42
N LEU A 57 -6.48 0.36 16.22
CA LEU A 57 -6.74 1.74 15.80
C LEU A 57 -5.81 2.13 14.65
N MET A 58 -4.54 1.77 14.73
CA MET A 58 -3.56 2.04 13.68
C MET A 58 -3.94 1.35 12.35
N VAL A 59 -4.30 0.07 12.38
CA VAL A 59 -4.68 -0.69 11.17
C VAL A 59 -5.96 -0.13 10.55
N VAL A 60 -6.97 0.22 11.35
CA VAL A 60 -8.22 0.83 10.86
C VAL A 60 -7.94 2.21 10.25
N SER A 61 -7.12 3.03 10.90
CA SER A 61 -6.74 4.35 10.40
C SER A 61 -5.97 4.27 9.09
N GLN A 62 -4.99 3.38 9.01
CA GLN A 62 -4.23 3.16 7.77
C GLN A 62 -5.12 2.67 6.62
N TYR A 63 -6.03 1.73 6.89
CA TYR A 63 -6.97 1.27 5.88
C TYR A 63 -7.87 2.40 5.37
N SER A 64 -8.45 3.18 6.28
CA SER A 64 -9.27 4.35 5.92
C SER A 64 -8.46 5.35 5.08
N TYR A 65 -7.25 5.67 5.49
CA TYR A 65 -6.38 6.59 4.75
C TYR A 65 -6.11 6.12 3.31
N VAL A 66 -5.77 4.83 3.12
CA VAL A 66 -5.47 4.27 1.79
C VAL A 66 -6.71 4.24 0.88
N THR A 67 -7.90 4.00 1.44
CA THR A 67 -9.12 3.79 0.65
C THR A 67 -9.92 5.06 0.34
N THR A 68 -9.83 6.08 1.20
CA THR A 68 -10.66 7.30 1.07
C THR A 68 -9.91 8.50 0.49
N ARG A 69 -8.62 8.37 0.29
CA ARG A 69 -7.77 9.47 -0.14
C ARG A 69 -7.99 9.83 -1.61
N ASP A 70 -8.12 11.12 -1.91
CA ASP A 70 -7.97 11.63 -3.27
C ASP A 70 -6.52 11.44 -3.73
N ARG A 71 -6.34 10.76 -4.83
CA ARG A 71 -5.03 10.45 -5.39
C ARG A 71 -4.48 11.50 -6.34
N GLY A 72 -5.28 12.53 -6.66
CA GLY A 72 -4.89 13.60 -7.58
C GLY A 72 -4.90 13.21 -9.06
N TRP A 73 -5.37 12.00 -9.42
CA TRP A 73 -5.45 11.52 -10.80
C TRP A 73 -6.75 10.76 -11.07
N ARG A 74 -7.09 10.63 -12.35
CA ARG A 74 -8.33 9.97 -12.81
C ARG A 74 -7.97 8.66 -13.51
N LEU A 75 -8.26 7.54 -12.86
CA LEU A 75 -8.00 6.20 -13.37
C LEU A 75 -9.27 5.43 -13.73
N GLU A 76 -10.43 6.09 -13.65
CA GLU A 76 -11.70 5.47 -14.02
C GLU A 76 -11.67 5.05 -15.49
N ARG A 77 -12.13 3.84 -15.75
CA ARG A 77 -12.24 3.25 -17.09
C ARG A 77 -10.91 3.17 -17.86
N VAL A 78 -9.79 3.24 -17.15
CA VAL A 78 -8.46 3.05 -17.76
C VAL A 78 -8.12 1.57 -17.80
N VAL A 79 -7.73 1.10 -18.97
CA VAL A 79 -7.14 -0.22 -19.20
C VAL A 79 -5.74 -0.04 -19.77
N TYR A 80 -4.89 -1.03 -19.60
CA TYR A 80 -3.55 -0.98 -20.17
C TYR A 80 -3.09 -2.34 -20.70
N THR A 81 -2.14 -2.30 -21.60
CA THR A 81 -1.37 -3.47 -22.04
C THR A 81 0.10 -3.12 -22.11
N THR A 82 0.94 -4.02 -21.61
CA THR A 82 2.39 -3.93 -21.80
C THR A 82 2.76 -4.79 -22.98
N GLN A 83 3.34 -4.16 -24.00
CA GLN A 83 3.64 -4.82 -25.26
C GLN A 83 5.12 -4.59 -25.63
N ARG A 84 5.78 -5.64 -26.07
CA ARG A 84 7.16 -5.56 -26.57
C ARG A 84 7.31 -6.17 -27.98
N GLU A 85 6.25 -6.76 -28.50
CA GLU A 85 6.25 -7.57 -29.69
C GLU A 85 5.45 -6.96 -30.86
N VAL A 86 4.78 -5.83 -30.63
CA VAL A 86 3.96 -5.12 -31.61
C VAL A 86 4.49 -3.69 -31.72
N ASP A 87 4.49 -3.12 -32.92
CA ASP A 87 4.85 -1.72 -33.10
C ASP A 87 3.88 -0.80 -32.34
N GLY A 88 4.42 -0.04 -31.40
CA GLY A 88 3.65 0.82 -30.49
C GLY A 88 2.85 1.90 -31.20
N ASN A 89 3.37 2.47 -32.29
CA ASN A 89 2.66 3.48 -33.07
C ASN A 89 1.45 2.91 -33.79
N SER A 90 1.62 1.74 -34.40
CA SER A 90 0.54 1.03 -35.09
C SER A 90 -0.55 0.62 -34.12
N LEU A 91 -0.18 0.05 -32.96
CA LEU A 91 -1.14 -0.31 -31.93
C LEU A 91 -1.88 0.89 -31.37
N ARG A 92 -1.17 1.98 -31.07
CA ARG A 92 -1.76 3.23 -30.57
C ARG A 92 -2.76 3.80 -31.56
N SER A 93 -2.39 3.86 -32.84
CA SER A 93 -3.26 4.38 -33.91
C SER A 93 -4.50 3.50 -34.11
N LEU A 94 -4.31 2.19 -34.12
CA LEU A 94 -5.39 1.22 -34.24
C LEU A 94 -6.38 1.36 -33.09
N VAL A 95 -5.90 1.28 -31.83
CA VAL A 95 -6.74 1.33 -30.65
C VAL A 95 -7.41 2.70 -30.52
N GLY A 96 -6.66 3.79 -30.79
CA GLY A 96 -7.19 5.15 -30.74
C GLY A 96 -8.29 5.45 -31.76
N SER A 97 -8.39 4.67 -32.84
CA SER A 97 -9.43 4.80 -33.86
C SER A 97 -10.75 4.08 -33.51
N LEU A 98 -10.77 3.27 -32.45
CA LEU A 98 -11.95 2.50 -32.07
C LEU A 98 -13.04 3.39 -31.48
N PRO A 99 -14.33 3.21 -31.84
CA PRO A 99 -15.40 4.13 -31.47
C PRO A 99 -15.74 4.14 -29.99
N TYR A 100 -15.33 3.11 -29.25
CA TYR A 100 -15.54 2.99 -27.80
C TYR A 100 -14.30 3.40 -26.98
N VAL A 101 -13.27 3.96 -27.63
CA VAL A 101 -12.09 4.55 -26.99
C VAL A 101 -12.28 6.06 -26.85
N GLU A 102 -11.99 6.60 -25.67
CA GLU A 102 -12.03 8.04 -25.41
C GLU A 102 -10.63 8.69 -25.54
N GLY A 103 -9.58 7.96 -25.25
CA GLY A 103 -8.21 8.46 -25.33
C GLY A 103 -7.17 7.38 -25.12
N VAL A 104 -5.97 7.67 -25.57
CA VAL A 104 -4.80 6.79 -25.45
C VAL A 104 -3.59 7.60 -25.01
N ALA A 105 -2.75 7.00 -24.18
CA ALA A 105 -1.48 7.58 -23.76
C ALA A 105 -0.46 6.49 -23.47
N SER A 106 0.83 6.80 -23.59
CA SER A 106 1.89 5.80 -23.45
C SER A 106 2.84 6.15 -22.31
N ALA A 107 3.25 5.12 -21.59
CA ALA A 107 4.26 5.20 -20.55
C ALA A 107 5.20 3.99 -20.63
N GLU A 108 6.37 4.08 -20.02
CA GLU A 108 7.30 2.94 -20.02
C GLU A 108 6.71 1.75 -19.23
N ARG A 109 5.94 2.03 -18.18
CA ARG A 109 5.36 1.03 -17.29
C ARG A 109 3.87 1.28 -17.04
N PRO A 110 3.13 0.25 -16.59
CA PRO A 110 1.77 0.45 -16.11
C PRO A 110 1.72 1.50 -15.00
N ILE A 111 0.67 2.32 -14.99
CA ILE A 111 0.53 3.43 -14.05
C ILE A 111 0.55 3.05 -12.58
N LEU A 112 0.26 1.80 -12.24
CA LEU A 112 0.36 1.28 -10.88
C LEU A 112 1.79 0.92 -10.46
N TRP A 113 2.72 0.86 -11.42
CA TRP A 113 4.09 0.41 -11.23
C TRP A 113 5.06 1.54 -11.58
N PHE A 114 5.29 2.45 -10.66
CA PHE A 114 6.27 3.50 -10.84
C PHE A 114 7.70 2.98 -10.65
N GLY A 115 8.48 3.22 -11.63
CA GLY A 115 9.86 3.44 -11.86
C GLY A 115 10.96 2.60 -11.25
N SER A 116 12.07 2.59 -11.96
CA SER A 116 13.37 2.15 -11.46
C SER A 116 13.96 3.23 -10.55
N ASN A 117 14.63 2.79 -9.49
CA ASN A 117 15.34 3.69 -8.59
C ASN A 117 16.74 3.94 -9.16
N GLN A 118 16.91 4.94 -10.02
CA GLN A 118 18.22 5.44 -10.41
C GLN A 118 18.61 6.58 -9.46
N PRO A 119 19.84 6.61 -8.95
CA PRO A 119 20.26 7.63 -8.00
C PRO A 119 20.42 8.99 -8.65
N ILE A 120 20.05 10.04 -7.94
CA ILE A 120 20.51 11.40 -8.25
C ILE A 120 21.87 11.59 -7.58
N LEU A 121 22.83 12.08 -8.34
CA LEU A 121 24.19 12.29 -7.89
C LEU A 121 24.46 13.78 -7.60
N ASP A 122 25.34 14.04 -6.65
CA ASP A 122 25.92 15.37 -6.47
C ASP A 122 27.00 15.69 -7.52
N ASN A 123 27.56 16.90 -7.47
CA ASN A 123 28.62 17.32 -8.39
C ASN A 123 29.95 16.55 -8.20
N GLN A 124 30.05 15.75 -7.14
CA GLN A 124 31.22 14.93 -6.82
C GLN A 124 31.00 13.45 -7.20
N GLY A 125 29.79 13.11 -7.70
CA GLY A 125 29.42 11.74 -8.06
C GLY A 125 28.90 10.90 -6.89
N ASN A 126 28.64 11.49 -5.71
CA ASN A 126 28.05 10.77 -4.59
C ASN A 126 26.52 10.71 -4.74
N GLU A 127 25.94 9.61 -4.30
CA GLU A 127 24.48 9.40 -4.30
C GLU A 127 23.80 10.32 -3.28
N LEU A 128 22.85 11.15 -3.74
CA LEU A 128 22.04 12.00 -2.88
C LEU A 128 20.78 11.27 -2.43
N PHE A 129 20.01 10.79 -3.37
CA PHE A 129 18.75 10.03 -3.11
C PHE A 129 18.28 9.30 -4.37
N TYR A 130 17.31 8.42 -4.18
CA TYR A 130 16.67 7.63 -5.24
C TYR A 130 15.24 8.13 -5.47
N PRO A 131 14.97 8.85 -6.59
CA PRO A 131 13.61 9.23 -6.93
C PRO A 131 12.83 8.03 -7.50
N ARG A 132 11.51 8.08 -7.39
CA ARG A 132 10.65 7.29 -8.26
C ARG A 132 10.72 7.87 -9.66
N ASN A 133 11.29 7.10 -10.58
CA ASN A 133 11.48 7.50 -11.96
C ASN A 133 10.49 6.79 -12.88
N THR A 134 9.96 7.52 -13.86
CA THR A 134 9.09 6.98 -14.90
C THR A 134 9.19 7.81 -16.17
N TRP A 135 8.69 7.27 -17.28
CA TRP A 135 8.72 7.92 -18.58
C TRP A 135 7.30 8.03 -19.12
N PHE A 136 6.88 9.24 -19.46
CA PHE A 136 5.57 9.54 -20.02
C PHE A 136 5.71 10.16 -21.41
N ASP A 137 4.71 9.89 -22.28
CA ASP A 137 4.53 10.72 -23.46
C ASP A 137 3.83 12.05 -23.11
N SER A 138 3.75 12.96 -24.06
CA SER A 138 3.11 14.28 -23.87
C SER A 138 1.61 14.20 -23.58
N ASP A 139 0.95 13.10 -23.94
CA ASP A 139 -0.48 12.93 -23.77
C ASP A 139 -0.84 12.33 -22.40
N PHE A 140 0.15 11.76 -21.68
CA PHE A 140 -0.10 11.00 -20.45
C PHE A 140 -0.61 11.85 -19.29
N LEU A 141 0.00 13.01 -19.05
CA LEU A 141 -0.43 13.90 -17.96
C LEU A 141 -1.91 14.31 -18.09
N PRO A 142 -2.36 14.90 -19.23
CA PRO A 142 -3.77 15.24 -19.41
C PRO A 142 -4.66 13.99 -19.42
N PHE A 143 -4.18 12.86 -19.92
CA PHE A 143 -4.91 11.60 -19.93
C PHE A 143 -5.28 11.13 -18.52
N ILE A 144 -4.35 11.19 -17.55
CA ILE A 144 -4.62 10.84 -16.15
C ILE A 144 -5.16 12.00 -15.32
N GLY A 145 -5.27 13.20 -15.88
CA GLY A 145 -5.77 14.39 -15.21
C GLY A 145 -4.82 14.97 -14.16
N LEU A 146 -3.55 14.61 -14.20
CA LEU A 146 -2.54 15.14 -13.29
C LEU A 146 -2.21 16.59 -13.66
N ARG A 147 -2.14 17.45 -12.63
CA ARG A 147 -1.92 18.89 -12.81
C ARG A 147 -0.47 19.28 -12.55
N LEU A 148 -0.07 20.37 -13.17
CA LEU A 148 1.18 21.06 -12.88
C LEU A 148 0.90 22.25 -11.95
N LYS A 149 1.75 22.45 -10.96
CA LYS A 149 1.78 23.67 -10.14
C LYS A 149 2.47 24.83 -10.89
N GLU A 150 3.49 24.49 -11.65
CA GLU A 150 4.35 25.47 -12.33
C GLU A 150 4.93 24.85 -13.60
N GLY A 151 5.22 25.69 -14.61
CA GLY A 151 5.86 25.27 -15.85
C GLY A 151 4.90 24.68 -16.88
N HIS A 152 5.40 23.79 -17.71
CA HIS A 152 4.65 23.15 -18.79
C HIS A 152 4.90 21.65 -18.86
N ASN A 153 4.07 20.94 -19.63
CA ASN A 153 4.19 19.51 -19.84
C ASN A 153 5.41 19.14 -20.70
N LEU A 154 5.77 17.87 -20.66
CA LEU A 154 6.83 17.29 -21.50
C LEU A 154 6.48 17.42 -22.99
N THR A 155 7.43 17.91 -23.78
CA THR A 155 7.29 18.07 -25.23
C THR A 155 8.41 17.40 -26.01
N GLY A 156 9.49 16.97 -25.35
CA GLY A 156 10.64 16.36 -26.01
C GLY A 156 11.68 15.81 -25.05
N GLU A 157 12.72 15.24 -25.63
CA GLU A 157 13.84 14.66 -24.89
C GLU A 157 14.58 15.67 -24.02
N GLY A 158 15.17 15.19 -22.93
CA GLY A 158 15.93 16.01 -22.00
C GLY A 158 15.08 16.95 -21.14
N GLN A 159 13.74 16.77 -21.15
CA GLN A 159 12.82 17.48 -20.29
C GLN A 159 12.36 16.59 -19.14
N LEU A 160 12.22 17.21 -17.97
CA LEU A 160 11.84 16.54 -16.73
C LEU A 160 10.64 17.22 -16.06
N LEU A 161 9.77 16.42 -15.47
CA LEU A 161 8.83 16.88 -14.45
C LEU A 161 9.26 16.33 -13.11
N VAL A 162 9.14 17.15 -12.07
CA VAL A 162 9.47 16.76 -10.70
C VAL A 162 8.34 17.14 -9.75
N ASN A 163 8.29 16.51 -8.58
CA ASN A 163 7.37 16.92 -7.51
C ASN A 163 8.07 17.77 -6.44
N SER A 164 7.29 18.34 -5.52
CA SER A 164 7.82 19.17 -4.43
C SER A 164 8.82 18.42 -3.56
N VAL A 165 8.60 17.13 -3.31
CA VAL A 165 9.52 16.31 -2.50
C VAL A 165 10.89 16.14 -3.18
N PHE A 166 10.90 16.03 -4.51
CA PHE A 166 12.16 16.05 -5.26
C PHE A 166 12.92 17.37 -5.05
N CYS A 167 12.20 18.49 -5.11
CA CYS A 167 12.80 19.82 -4.88
C CYS A 167 13.37 19.95 -3.46
N GLU A 168 12.65 19.46 -2.45
CA GLU A 168 13.11 19.43 -1.05
C GLU A 168 14.40 18.60 -0.91
N LYS A 169 14.46 17.42 -1.54
CA LYS A 169 15.66 16.56 -1.52
C LYS A 169 16.86 17.18 -2.23
N MET A 170 16.61 18.00 -3.25
CA MET A 170 17.64 18.80 -3.95
C MET A 170 18.01 20.08 -3.20
N ASN A 171 17.37 20.38 -2.05
CA ASN A 171 17.52 21.64 -1.32
C ASN A 171 17.22 22.89 -2.19
N TRP A 172 16.25 22.77 -3.12
CA TRP A 172 15.81 23.90 -3.93
C TRP A 172 14.73 24.69 -3.22
N THR A 173 15.03 25.95 -2.90
CA THR A 173 14.11 26.87 -2.22
C THR A 173 13.36 27.80 -3.17
N ASP A 174 13.82 27.90 -4.39
CA ASP A 174 13.25 28.68 -5.49
C ASP A 174 12.64 27.75 -6.56
N SER A 175 12.04 28.35 -7.62
CA SER A 175 11.44 27.59 -8.72
C SER A 175 12.41 26.55 -9.28
N PRO A 176 11.94 25.30 -9.47
CA PRO A 176 12.76 24.26 -10.10
C PRO A 176 12.88 24.42 -11.62
N ILE A 177 12.06 25.26 -12.24
CA ILE A 177 11.98 25.39 -13.69
C ILE A 177 13.32 25.93 -14.25
N GLY A 178 13.83 25.24 -15.27
CA GLY A 178 15.11 25.55 -15.90
C GLY A 178 16.33 24.95 -15.18
N LYS A 179 16.17 24.36 -14.01
CA LYS A 179 17.29 23.68 -13.33
C LYS A 179 17.61 22.36 -13.99
N ARG A 180 18.90 22.07 -14.10
CA ARG A 180 19.39 20.81 -14.67
C ARG A 180 19.60 19.76 -13.59
N VAL A 181 19.21 18.53 -13.90
CA VAL A 181 19.39 17.35 -13.03
C VAL A 181 20.37 16.39 -13.72
N ASN A 182 21.62 16.38 -13.29
CA ASN A 182 22.66 15.51 -13.82
C ASN A 182 22.60 15.39 -15.37
N ASP A 183 22.68 14.16 -15.87
CA ASP A 183 22.54 13.85 -17.31
C ASP A 183 21.09 13.56 -17.74
N TYR A 184 20.15 13.60 -16.80
CA TYR A 184 18.74 13.32 -17.09
C TYR A 184 18.05 14.42 -17.91
N GLY A 185 18.34 15.68 -17.61
CA GLY A 185 17.77 16.79 -18.37
C GLY A 185 17.45 18.03 -17.54
N THR A 186 16.58 18.87 -18.09
CA THR A 186 16.15 20.14 -17.49
C THR A 186 14.71 20.06 -17.02
N VAL A 187 14.45 20.54 -15.82
CA VAL A 187 13.11 20.59 -15.23
C VAL A 187 12.28 21.64 -15.98
N VAL A 188 11.16 21.20 -16.57
CA VAL A 188 10.22 22.06 -17.31
C VAL A 188 8.88 22.22 -16.60
N GLY A 189 8.57 21.35 -15.63
CA GLY A 189 7.33 21.45 -14.88
C GLY A 189 7.43 20.87 -13.48
N LEU A 190 6.67 21.47 -12.55
CA LEU A 190 6.48 21.03 -11.19
C LEU A 190 5.09 20.38 -11.07
N LEU A 191 5.07 19.10 -10.74
CA LEU A 191 3.85 18.33 -10.55
C LEU A 191 3.11 18.77 -9.28
N ASP A 192 1.79 18.81 -9.36
CA ASP A 192 0.93 18.95 -8.19
C ASP A 192 0.98 17.68 -7.31
N SER A 193 0.44 17.76 -6.12
CA SER A 193 0.40 16.63 -5.19
C SER A 193 -0.40 15.47 -5.77
N PHE A 194 0.19 14.31 -5.81
CA PHE A 194 -0.48 13.07 -6.18
C PHE A 194 0.07 11.91 -5.38
N SER A 195 -0.70 10.83 -5.25
CA SER A 195 -0.26 9.66 -4.52
C SER A 195 -0.21 8.42 -5.40
N PHE A 196 0.83 7.60 -5.17
CA PHE A 196 0.97 6.31 -5.85
C PHE A 196 -0.09 5.32 -5.36
N ALA A 197 -0.56 4.46 -6.27
CA ALA A 197 -1.59 3.49 -5.95
C ALA A 197 -1.14 2.44 -4.92
N ASP A 198 0.14 2.11 -4.92
CA ASP A 198 0.75 1.03 -4.14
C ASP A 198 1.42 1.48 -2.84
N MET A 199 1.55 2.81 -2.61
CA MET A 199 2.25 3.33 -1.45
C MET A 199 1.44 4.38 -0.70
N PRO A 200 1.22 4.20 0.60
CA PRO A 200 0.53 5.18 1.44
C PRO A 200 1.37 6.43 1.72
N ASN A 201 2.62 6.47 1.27
CA ASN A 201 3.54 7.55 1.59
C ASN A 201 3.71 8.49 0.40
N ASP A 202 3.13 9.70 0.49
CA ASP A 202 3.27 10.77 -0.51
C ASP A 202 4.63 11.46 -0.49
N ASN A 203 5.46 11.10 0.46
CA ASN A 203 6.73 11.76 0.70
C ASN A 203 7.87 11.13 -0.11
N LEU A 204 7.57 10.70 -1.35
CA LEU A 204 8.57 10.16 -2.26
C LEU A 204 8.95 11.19 -3.32
N PRO A 205 10.25 11.39 -3.55
CA PRO A 205 10.71 12.19 -4.67
C PRO A 205 10.36 11.51 -5.99
N VAL A 206 9.76 12.26 -6.91
CA VAL A 206 9.34 11.78 -8.23
C VAL A 206 10.04 12.56 -9.31
N MET A 207 10.50 11.85 -10.32
CA MET A 207 11.04 12.39 -11.56
C MET A 207 10.37 11.70 -12.75
N VAL A 208 9.84 12.48 -13.67
CA VAL A 208 9.22 11.98 -14.89
C VAL A 208 10.04 12.48 -16.08
N GLU A 209 10.49 11.56 -16.90
CA GLU A 209 11.20 11.83 -18.13
C GLU A 209 10.26 11.71 -19.34
N TRP A 210 10.60 12.38 -20.41
CA TRP A 210 9.86 12.22 -21.65
C TRP A 210 10.19 10.89 -22.31
N THR A 211 9.16 10.21 -22.82
CA THR A 211 9.33 9.08 -23.74
C THR A 211 8.58 9.34 -25.04
N GLY A 212 9.08 8.78 -26.13
CA GLY A 212 8.35 8.79 -27.40
C GLY A 212 6.99 8.07 -27.29
N LYS A 213 6.13 8.25 -28.31
CA LYS A 213 4.80 7.62 -28.39
C LYS A 213 4.83 6.10 -28.50
N THR A 214 6.02 5.49 -28.56
CA THR A 214 6.29 4.06 -28.69
C THR A 214 6.66 3.37 -27.36
N ALA A 215 6.34 4.01 -26.22
CA ALA A 215 6.63 3.42 -24.92
C ALA A 215 6.01 2.03 -24.74
N ALA A 216 6.62 1.21 -23.89
CA ALA A 216 6.31 -0.20 -23.74
C ALA A 216 4.88 -0.50 -23.26
N THR A 217 4.21 0.47 -22.63
CA THR A 217 2.86 0.30 -22.09
C THR A 217 1.90 1.31 -22.72
N LEU A 218 0.84 0.81 -23.33
CA LEU A 218 -0.26 1.61 -23.84
C LEU A 218 -1.40 1.63 -22.82
N HIS A 219 -1.81 2.84 -22.41
CA HIS A 219 -2.96 3.08 -21.56
C HIS A 219 -4.11 3.60 -22.42
N VAL A 220 -5.31 3.09 -22.18
CA VAL A 220 -6.51 3.37 -22.97
C VAL A 220 -7.66 3.68 -22.02
N ARG A 221 -8.36 4.77 -22.25
CA ARG A 221 -9.62 5.07 -21.57
C ARG A 221 -10.77 4.60 -22.44
N LEU A 222 -11.58 3.70 -21.90
CA LEU A 222 -12.76 3.16 -22.57
C LEU A 222 -14.00 3.94 -22.18
N LYS A 223 -15.01 3.95 -23.09
CA LYS A 223 -16.36 4.40 -22.76
C LYS A 223 -17.10 3.35 -21.93
N GLU A 224 -18.18 3.74 -21.28
CA GLU A 224 -19.08 2.79 -20.62
C GLU A 224 -19.87 1.96 -21.68
N PRO A 225 -20.22 0.71 -21.38
CA PRO A 225 -19.86 -0.05 -20.19
C PRO A 225 -18.43 -0.64 -20.28
N LEU A 226 -17.65 -0.53 -19.18
CA LEU A 226 -16.24 -0.89 -19.17
C LEU A 226 -15.98 -2.36 -19.51
N ASP A 227 -16.67 -3.29 -18.82
CA ASP A 227 -16.37 -4.72 -18.92
C ASP A 227 -16.69 -5.25 -20.33
N GLU A 228 -17.76 -4.79 -20.96
CA GLU A 228 -18.14 -5.15 -22.33
C GLU A 228 -17.12 -4.60 -23.35
N ASN A 229 -16.76 -3.33 -23.22
CA ASN A 229 -15.79 -2.71 -24.12
C ASN A 229 -14.37 -3.27 -23.94
N LEU A 230 -14.00 -3.66 -22.74
CA LEU A 230 -12.73 -4.35 -22.47
C LEU A 230 -12.71 -5.74 -23.09
N ALA A 231 -13.79 -6.51 -22.94
CA ALA A 231 -13.90 -7.83 -23.57
C ALA A 231 -13.81 -7.73 -25.10
N ARG A 232 -14.55 -6.77 -25.69
CA ARG A 232 -14.53 -6.47 -27.12
C ARG A 232 -13.13 -6.07 -27.60
N LEU A 233 -12.44 -5.20 -26.88
CA LEU A 233 -11.08 -4.78 -27.20
C LEU A 233 -10.12 -5.98 -27.22
N ASN A 234 -10.19 -6.84 -26.22
CA ASN A 234 -9.35 -8.03 -26.13
C ASN A 234 -9.65 -9.01 -27.28
N GLU A 235 -10.91 -9.22 -27.64
CA GLU A 235 -11.31 -10.07 -28.75
C GLU A 235 -10.81 -9.51 -30.11
N GLU A 236 -10.96 -8.20 -30.34
CA GLU A 236 -10.45 -7.55 -31.55
C GLU A 236 -8.92 -7.64 -31.63
N MET A 237 -8.20 -7.45 -30.53
CA MET A 237 -6.73 -7.57 -30.50
C MET A 237 -6.29 -9.01 -30.72
N HIS A 238 -6.97 -9.98 -30.16
CA HIS A 238 -6.69 -11.40 -30.41
C HIS A 238 -6.90 -11.78 -31.89
N ARG A 239 -7.93 -11.22 -32.53
CA ARG A 239 -8.20 -11.46 -33.97
C ARG A 239 -7.12 -10.83 -34.85
N ILE A 240 -6.64 -9.64 -34.54
CA ILE A 240 -5.63 -8.91 -35.32
C ILE A 240 -4.21 -9.46 -35.07
N TYR A 241 -3.93 -9.84 -33.84
CA TYR A 241 -2.63 -10.36 -33.42
C TYR A 241 -2.74 -11.74 -32.77
N PRO A 242 -3.17 -12.77 -33.48
CA PRO A 242 -3.51 -14.08 -32.89
C PRO A 242 -2.33 -14.83 -32.27
N GLN A 243 -1.10 -14.48 -32.67
CA GLN A 243 0.13 -15.11 -32.17
C GLN A 243 0.82 -14.28 -31.07
N LYS A 244 0.21 -13.16 -30.69
CA LYS A 244 0.79 -12.24 -29.66
C LYS A 244 -0.04 -12.30 -28.39
N SER A 245 0.64 -12.30 -27.27
CA SER A 245 -0.01 -12.22 -25.95
C SER A 245 -0.38 -10.78 -25.59
N LEU A 246 -1.26 -10.18 -26.40
CA LEU A 246 -1.69 -8.80 -26.22
C LEU A 246 -3.03 -8.78 -25.49
N VAL A 247 -2.99 -8.58 -24.18
CA VAL A 247 -4.17 -8.55 -23.31
C VAL A 247 -4.24 -7.23 -22.57
N PHE A 248 -5.36 -6.52 -22.71
CA PHE A 248 -5.66 -5.34 -21.93
C PHE A 248 -6.26 -5.72 -20.58
N ARG A 249 -5.79 -5.07 -19.52
CA ARG A 249 -6.22 -5.28 -18.14
C ARG A 249 -6.77 -3.98 -17.56
N SER A 250 -7.81 -4.08 -16.76
CA SER A 250 -8.38 -2.92 -16.08
C SER A 250 -7.49 -2.49 -14.90
N VAL A 251 -7.09 -1.22 -14.90
CA VAL A 251 -6.40 -0.59 -13.77
C VAL A 251 -7.27 -0.64 -12.52
N GLU A 252 -8.57 -0.41 -12.67
CA GLU A 252 -9.52 -0.41 -11.56
C GLU A 252 -9.68 -1.81 -10.92
N GLN A 253 -9.75 -2.86 -11.74
CA GLN A 253 -9.81 -4.24 -11.23
C GLN A 253 -8.53 -4.61 -10.49
N GLU A 254 -7.37 -4.22 -11.00
CA GLU A 254 -6.08 -4.47 -10.34
C GLU A 254 -5.98 -3.70 -9.01
N MET A 255 -6.42 -2.44 -8.98
CA MET A 255 -6.51 -1.66 -7.74
C MET A 255 -7.48 -2.26 -6.73
N ARG A 256 -8.64 -2.77 -7.19
CA ARG A 256 -9.60 -3.45 -6.32
C ARG A 256 -9.01 -4.72 -5.71
N SER A 257 -8.29 -5.53 -6.51
CA SER A 257 -7.64 -6.75 -6.00
C SER A 257 -6.58 -6.45 -4.94
N TYR A 258 -5.83 -5.36 -5.13
CA TYR A 258 -4.88 -4.87 -4.13
C TYR A 258 -5.59 -4.40 -2.85
N ALA A 259 -6.64 -3.58 -3.00
CA ALA A 259 -7.44 -3.10 -1.87
C ALA A 259 -8.13 -4.25 -1.12
N GLU A 260 -8.55 -5.30 -1.82
CA GLU A 260 -9.13 -6.50 -1.21
C GLU A 260 -8.11 -7.27 -0.36
N SER A 261 -6.87 -7.40 -0.82
CA SER A 261 -5.78 -8.00 -0.05
C SER A 261 -5.51 -7.23 1.26
N VAL A 262 -5.50 -5.89 1.19
CA VAL A 262 -5.36 -5.03 2.38
C VAL A 262 -6.56 -5.16 3.31
N ARG A 263 -7.78 -5.28 2.76
CA ARG A 263 -9.02 -5.52 3.51
C ARG A 263 -8.97 -6.86 4.26
N VAL A 264 -8.59 -7.93 3.58
CA VAL A 264 -8.47 -9.26 4.21
C VAL A 264 -7.44 -9.22 5.34
N PHE A 265 -6.29 -8.58 5.12
CA PHE A 265 -5.28 -8.40 6.17
C PHE A 265 -5.83 -7.64 7.37
N ARG A 266 -6.56 -6.54 7.15
CA ARG A 266 -7.25 -5.79 8.21
C ARG A 266 -8.23 -6.68 8.98
N ASP A 267 -9.10 -7.40 8.27
CA ASP A 267 -10.17 -8.20 8.89
C ASP A 267 -9.60 -9.34 9.72
N VAL A 268 -8.55 -10.01 9.23
CA VAL A 268 -7.84 -11.06 9.99
C VAL A 268 -7.16 -10.45 11.23
N THR A 269 -6.49 -9.31 11.08
CA THR A 269 -5.85 -8.63 12.22
C THR A 269 -6.86 -8.21 13.27
N LEU A 270 -8.01 -7.68 12.88
CA LEU A 270 -9.11 -7.31 13.78
C LEU A 270 -9.66 -8.55 14.51
N LEU A 271 -9.91 -9.64 13.80
CA LEU A 271 -10.42 -10.88 14.39
C LEU A 271 -9.45 -11.44 15.44
N VAL A 272 -8.18 -11.54 15.10
CA VAL A 272 -7.12 -12.00 16.03
C VAL A 272 -7.03 -11.08 17.25
N SER A 273 -7.02 -9.77 17.02
CA SER A 273 -6.94 -8.78 18.11
C SER A 273 -8.14 -8.85 19.05
N LEU A 274 -9.36 -9.00 18.52
CA LEU A 274 -10.58 -9.18 19.32
C LEU A 274 -10.54 -10.48 20.12
N THR A 275 -10.04 -11.56 19.52
CA THR A 275 -9.89 -12.84 20.21
C THR A 275 -8.91 -12.73 21.39
N ILE A 276 -7.77 -12.10 21.18
CA ILE A 276 -6.77 -11.88 22.25
C ILE A 276 -7.34 -10.97 23.34
N LEU A 277 -8.03 -9.89 22.97
CA LEU A 277 -8.68 -8.99 23.92
C LEU A 277 -9.72 -9.72 24.76
N PHE A 278 -10.54 -10.59 24.15
CA PHE A 278 -11.51 -11.43 24.87
C PHE A 278 -10.82 -12.35 25.88
N ILE A 279 -9.73 -13.00 25.50
CA ILE A 279 -8.95 -13.86 26.41
C ILE A 279 -8.40 -13.07 27.61
N ILE A 280 -7.87 -11.86 27.33
CA ILE A 280 -7.37 -10.96 28.40
C ILE A 280 -8.50 -10.57 29.35
N LEU A 281 -9.67 -10.18 28.83
CA LEU A 281 -10.85 -9.83 29.63
C LEU A 281 -11.34 -10.99 30.50
N MET A 282 -11.38 -12.19 29.97
CA MET A 282 -11.74 -13.40 30.73
C MET A 282 -10.74 -13.65 31.87
N GLY A 283 -9.44 -13.45 31.60
CA GLY A 283 -8.39 -13.53 32.64
C GLY A 283 -8.58 -12.49 33.74
N LEU A 284 -8.90 -11.25 33.37
CA LEU A 284 -9.17 -10.17 34.31
C LEU A 284 -10.40 -10.48 35.20
N ILE A 285 -11.50 -10.94 34.60
CA ILE A 285 -12.73 -11.32 35.33
C ILE A 285 -12.43 -12.44 36.32
N ALA A 286 -11.72 -13.49 35.91
CA ALA A 286 -11.35 -14.61 36.77
C ALA A 286 -10.51 -14.15 37.99
N VAL A 287 -9.54 -13.24 37.77
CA VAL A 287 -8.75 -12.72 38.88
C VAL A 287 -9.56 -11.80 39.78
N SER A 288 -10.42 -10.93 39.24
CA SER A 288 -11.31 -10.05 40.02
C SER A 288 -12.29 -10.84 40.85
N TYR A 289 -12.92 -11.87 40.29
CA TYR A 289 -13.85 -12.75 41.01
C TYR A 289 -13.20 -13.45 42.21
N THR A 290 -11.98 -13.96 42.02
CA THR A 290 -11.23 -14.59 43.12
C THR A 290 -10.84 -13.58 44.21
N HIS A 291 -10.66 -12.33 43.87
CA HIS A 291 -10.32 -11.26 44.83
C HIS A 291 -11.53 -10.81 45.64
N LEU A 292 -12.72 -10.65 44.99
CA LEU A 292 -13.98 -10.30 45.67
C LEU A 292 -14.40 -11.39 46.65
N ARG A 293 -14.39 -12.65 46.24
CA ARG A 293 -14.77 -13.78 47.09
C ARG A 293 -13.84 -13.95 48.31
N ALA A 294 -12.55 -13.61 48.15
CA ALA A 294 -11.62 -13.60 49.30
C ALA A 294 -11.90 -12.44 50.29
N HIS A 295 -12.53 -11.35 49.83
CA HIS A 295 -12.92 -10.24 50.70
C HIS A 295 -14.20 -10.50 51.46
N GLU A 296 -15.19 -11.15 50.84
CA GLU A 296 -16.47 -11.56 51.49
C GLU A 296 -16.23 -12.55 52.63
N THR A 297 -15.34 -13.53 52.42
CA THR A 297 -15.01 -14.51 53.48
C THR A 297 -14.22 -13.97 54.68
N VAL A 298 -13.71 -12.75 54.60
CA VAL A 298 -13.03 -12.05 55.72
C VAL A 298 -14.01 -11.18 56.55
N LEU A 299 -15.15 -10.80 55.93
CA LEU A 299 -16.22 -10.03 56.62
C LEU A 299 -17.21 -10.92 57.38
N ASP A 300 -17.22 -12.22 57.08
CA ASP A 300 -18.11 -13.22 57.76
C ASP A 300 -17.43 -13.93 58.94
N LEU A 301 -16.28 -13.47 59.41
CA LEU A 301 -15.53 -13.88 60.60
C LEU A 301 -15.40 -12.73 61.61
#